data_f66e81a4c74694bc716e77f162513b24
#
_entry.id   f66e81a4c74694bc716e77f162513b24
#
_cell.length_a   1.000
_cell.length_b   1.000
_cell.length_c   1.000
_cell.angle_alpha   90.00
_cell.angle_beta   90.00
_cell.angle_gamma   90.00
#
_symmetry.space_group_name_H-M   'P 1'
#
loop_
_entity.id
_entity.type
_entity.pdbx_description
1 polymer ?
#
loop_
_entity_poly.entity_id
_entity_poly.type
_entity_poly.pdbx_seq_one_letter_code
_entity_poly.pdbx_strand_id
1 'polypeptide(L)'
;LFDPLARFNPEFANMQVLSPQGKLEPAARLITIEDLLTHRSGFSYEFLNNCHIAAGYSDIRLCSDGACSLDQVMTKLASQPLAFHPGNEFKYSVSTDALAHILEKVTGRTLQTLLKETIFEPLGMPDTGFSVAKAKRHRIMPMFGEQDFSKIMTPRPAAQQELNPIEVDEMYPSNDANFRRGGHGLFSTLSDYCQFAEMLLSGASRHGQVIISRKTHEMMLQNRIPVEQLPIRIGSLPLAGYGWGLGVRLMLDTGQAMSLTGQGEFGWAGAASTNFWVDPIENMTGVILTQYLGSTLPLIDTMRTA
;
A
#
# COMPACT_ATOMS: atom_id res chain seq x y z
N LEU A 1 -8.81 5.40 -16.16
CA LEU A 1 -8.11 4.14 -15.83
C LEU A 1 -7.15 3.71 -16.94
N PHE A 2 -7.49 3.92 -18.20
CA PHE A 2 -6.70 3.46 -19.35
C PHE A 2 -5.61 4.43 -19.82
N ASP A 3 -5.50 5.60 -19.22
CA ASP A 3 -4.39 6.52 -19.52
C ASP A 3 -3.05 5.87 -19.13
N PRO A 4 -2.03 5.98 -19.99
CA PRO A 4 -0.71 5.44 -19.66
C PRO A 4 0.02 6.32 -18.62
N LEU A 5 0.78 5.68 -17.71
CA LEU A 5 1.68 6.35 -16.79
C LEU A 5 2.61 7.35 -17.51
N ALA A 6 3.10 6.97 -18.68
CA ALA A 6 4.00 7.79 -19.49
C ALA A 6 3.38 9.13 -19.95
N ARG A 7 2.05 9.29 -19.91
CA ARG A 7 1.38 10.57 -20.17
C ARG A 7 1.74 11.62 -19.12
N PHE A 8 1.93 11.20 -17.89
CA PHE A 8 2.22 12.06 -16.73
C PHE A 8 3.71 12.06 -16.37
N ASN A 9 4.37 10.96 -16.66
CA ASN A 9 5.77 10.65 -16.34
C ASN A 9 6.45 10.08 -17.58
N PRO A 10 6.93 10.94 -18.52
CA PRO A 10 7.49 10.50 -19.82
C PRO A 10 8.66 9.50 -19.71
N GLU A 11 9.39 9.51 -18.59
CA GLU A 11 10.49 8.59 -18.29
C GLU A 11 10.06 7.10 -18.27
N PHE A 12 8.77 6.80 -18.14
CA PHE A 12 8.22 5.44 -18.19
C PHE A 12 7.76 5.01 -19.60
N ALA A 13 8.04 5.78 -20.64
CA ALA A 13 7.57 5.47 -21.99
C ALA A 13 8.28 4.25 -22.59
N ASN A 14 9.54 3.98 -22.21
CA ASN A 14 10.38 2.95 -22.81
C ASN A 14 10.88 1.92 -21.79
N MET A 15 9.98 1.44 -20.92
CA MET A 15 10.33 0.49 -19.88
C MET A 15 10.81 -0.84 -20.48
N GLN A 16 11.78 -1.45 -19.81
CA GLN A 16 12.28 -2.79 -20.11
C GLN A 16 11.77 -3.78 -19.08
N VAL A 17 11.52 -5.00 -19.48
CA VAL A 17 11.22 -6.13 -18.59
C VAL A 17 12.49 -6.97 -18.44
N LEU A 18 12.86 -7.28 -17.20
CA LEU A 18 13.91 -8.24 -16.90
C LEU A 18 13.28 -9.62 -16.66
N SER A 19 13.56 -10.57 -17.53
CA SER A 19 13.08 -11.95 -17.32
C SER A 19 13.81 -12.62 -16.14
N PRO A 20 13.24 -13.67 -15.53
CA PRO A 20 13.93 -14.45 -14.49
C PRO A 20 15.28 -15.06 -14.95
N GLN A 21 15.48 -15.21 -16.27
CA GLN A 21 16.72 -15.68 -16.86
C GLN A 21 17.73 -14.56 -17.12
N GLY A 22 17.45 -13.33 -16.69
CA GLY A 22 18.34 -12.18 -16.82
C GLY A 22 18.33 -11.49 -18.20
N LYS A 23 17.36 -11.80 -19.07
CA LYS A 23 17.22 -11.15 -20.36
C LYS A 23 16.38 -9.89 -20.23
N LEU A 24 16.87 -8.77 -20.77
CA LEU A 24 16.10 -7.53 -20.92
C LEU A 24 15.38 -7.52 -22.27
N GLU A 25 14.12 -7.11 -22.26
CA GLU A 25 13.32 -6.90 -23.46
C GLU A 25 12.35 -5.74 -23.27
N PRO A 26 11.93 -5.03 -24.34
CA PRO A 26 10.98 -3.95 -24.26
C PRO A 26 9.66 -4.43 -23.66
N ALA A 27 9.03 -3.61 -22.81
CA ALA A 27 7.68 -3.89 -22.31
C ALA A 27 6.70 -4.01 -23.48
N ALA A 28 5.82 -5.03 -23.46
CA ALA A 28 4.87 -5.30 -24.54
C ALA A 28 3.83 -4.17 -24.71
N ARG A 29 3.58 -3.40 -23.68
CA ARG A 29 2.70 -2.20 -23.69
C ARG A 29 3.09 -1.23 -22.58
N LEU A 30 2.54 -0.03 -22.63
CA LEU A 30 2.68 0.97 -21.57
C LEU A 30 1.92 0.54 -20.31
N ILE A 31 2.43 0.94 -19.15
CA ILE A 31 1.75 0.82 -17.84
C ILE A 31 0.57 1.78 -17.84
N THR A 32 -0.62 1.34 -17.44
CA THR A 32 -1.82 2.16 -17.28
C THR A 32 -2.09 2.52 -15.82
N ILE A 33 -2.98 3.51 -15.58
CA ILE A 33 -3.46 3.84 -14.22
C ILE A 33 -4.13 2.63 -13.58
N GLU A 34 -4.86 1.80 -14.33
CA GLU A 34 -5.47 0.59 -13.81
C GLU A 34 -4.41 -0.43 -13.36
N ASP A 35 -3.32 -0.60 -14.13
CA ASP A 35 -2.21 -1.48 -13.73
C ASP A 35 -1.57 -1.04 -12.40
N LEU A 36 -1.48 0.27 -12.19
CA LEU A 36 -0.96 0.81 -10.92
C LEU A 36 -1.93 0.54 -9.75
N LEU A 37 -3.23 0.82 -9.93
CA LEU A 37 -4.27 0.60 -8.92
C LEU A 37 -4.45 -0.88 -8.56
N THR A 38 -4.14 -1.77 -9.49
CA THR A 38 -4.32 -3.22 -9.34
C THR A 38 -3.01 -3.97 -9.10
N HIS A 39 -1.87 -3.26 -8.90
CA HIS A 39 -0.55 -3.87 -8.74
C HIS A 39 -0.17 -4.83 -9.88
N ARG A 40 -0.55 -4.49 -11.12
CA ARG A 40 -0.23 -5.23 -12.33
C ARG A 40 0.73 -4.50 -13.26
N SER A 41 1.43 -3.50 -12.73
CA SER A 41 2.36 -2.62 -13.48
C SER A 41 3.66 -3.29 -13.89
N GLY A 42 4.08 -4.35 -13.19
CA GLY A 42 5.41 -4.95 -13.32
C GLY A 42 6.43 -4.40 -12.31
N PHE A 43 6.05 -3.42 -11.48
CA PHE A 43 6.86 -2.96 -10.35
C PHE A 43 6.89 -3.99 -9.22
N SER A 44 7.79 -3.79 -8.23
CA SER A 44 7.94 -4.62 -7.05
C SER A 44 8.15 -3.76 -5.80
N TYR A 45 8.49 -4.39 -4.69
CA TYR A 45 9.06 -3.78 -3.48
C TYR A 45 10.40 -4.41 -3.14
N GLU A 46 11.28 -3.66 -2.47
CA GLU A 46 12.61 -4.15 -2.06
C GLU A 46 12.53 -5.32 -1.05
N PHE A 47 11.45 -5.43 -0.28
CA PHE A 47 11.26 -6.53 0.69
C PHE A 47 10.64 -7.80 0.10
N LEU A 48 10.29 -7.81 -1.19
CA LEU A 48 9.76 -9.01 -1.87
C LEU A 48 10.91 -9.85 -2.43
N ASN A 49 11.67 -10.51 -1.56
CA ASN A 49 12.89 -11.26 -1.89
C ASN A 49 12.72 -12.38 -2.93
N ASN A 50 11.48 -12.81 -3.18
CA ASN A 50 11.17 -13.78 -4.24
C ASN A 50 11.05 -13.13 -5.63
N CYS A 51 11.27 -11.83 -5.76
CA CYS A 51 11.24 -11.10 -7.02
C CYS A 51 12.67 -10.80 -7.50
N HIS A 52 13.00 -11.21 -8.71
CA HIS A 52 14.35 -11.07 -9.28
C HIS A 52 14.81 -9.62 -9.50
N ILE A 53 13.90 -8.63 -9.46
CA ILE A 53 14.24 -7.19 -9.51
C ILE A 53 14.33 -6.54 -8.13
N ALA A 54 13.96 -7.23 -7.04
CA ALA A 54 13.91 -6.64 -5.70
C ALA A 54 15.30 -6.16 -5.21
N ALA A 55 16.37 -6.85 -5.56
CA ALA A 55 17.74 -6.45 -5.24
C ALA A 55 18.08 -5.07 -5.80
N GLY A 56 17.73 -4.77 -7.06
CA GLY A 56 17.92 -3.45 -7.65
C GLY A 56 17.17 -2.34 -6.91
N TYR A 57 15.99 -2.63 -6.36
CA TYR A 57 15.24 -1.67 -5.54
C TYR A 57 15.92 -1.44 -4.18
N SER A 58 16.47 -2.50 -3.59
CA SER A 58 17.25 -2.41 -2.35
C SER A 58 18.54 -1.59 -2.53
N ASP A 59 19.26 -1.83 -3.62
CA ASP A 59 20.52 -1.11 -3.95
C ASP A 59 20.32 0.41 -4.03
N ILE A 60 19.18 0.86 -4.54
CA ILE A 60 18.84 2.27 -4.64
C ILE A 60 18.04 2.80 -3.44
N ARG A 61 17.78 1.95 -2.44
CA ARG A 61 16.98 2.26 -1.24
C ARG A 61 15.63 2.92 -1.60
N LEU A 62 14.88 2.30 -2.52
CA LEU A 62 13.71 2.92 -3.14
C LEU A 62 12.64 3.31 -2.11
N CYS A 63 12.36 2.43 -1.14
CA CYS A 63 11.35 2.64 -0.11
C CYS A 63 11.95 3.09 1.23
N SER A 64 13.22 2.75 1.52
CA SER A 64 13.87 2.98 2.81
C SER A 64 14.62 4.30 2.92
N ASP A 65 14.69 5.11 1.85
CA ASP A 65 15.32 6.43 1.85
C ASP A 65 14.29 7.54 2.12
N GLY A 66 14.13 7.92 3.38
CA GLY A 66 13.22 8.99 3.81
C GLY A 66 13.65 10.39 3.38
N ALA A 67 14.89 10.58 2.94
CA ALA A 67 15.38 11.87 2.43
C ALA A 67 14.96 12.12 0.96
N CYS A 68 14.59 11.08 0.22
CA CYS A 68 14.16 11.21 -1.17
C CYS A 68 12.78 11.88 -1.29
N SER A 69 12.66 12.88 -2.16
CA SER A 69 11.35 13.38 -2.59
C SER A 69 10.62 12.37 -3.48
N LEU A 70 9.32 12.57 -3.68
CA LEU A 70 8.52 11.69 -4.55
C LEU A 70 9.00 11.74 -6.01
N ASP A 71 9.42 12.92 -6.53
CA ASP A 71 10.04 13.05 -7.86
C ASP A 71 11.34 12.22 -7.97
N GLN A 72 12.19 12.24 -6.94
CA GLN A 72 13.42 11.44 -6.92
C GLN A 72 13.12 9.93 -6.88
N VAL A 73 12.08 9.51 -6.14
CA VAL A 73 11.62 8.12 -6.15
C VAL A 73 11.18 7.70 -7.55
N MET A 74 10.43 8.55 -8.26
CA MET A 74 10.03 8.24 -9.65
C MET A 74 11.23 8.13 -10.59
N THR A 75 12.21 9.03 -10.47
CA THR A 75 13.45 8.94 -11.26
C THR A 75 14.21 7.64 -10.99
N LYS A 76 14.36 7.26 -9.71
CA LYS A 76 14.98 6.00 -9.31
C LYS A 76 14.20 4.79 -9.87
N LEU A 77 12.86 4.82 -9.75
CA LEU A 77 11.99 3.74 -10.23
C LEU A 77 12.07 3.58 -11.76
N ALA A 78 12.09 4.66 -12.51
CA ALA A 78 12.20 4.63 -13.98
C ALA A 78 13.53 4.05 -14.48
N SER A 79 14.58 4.04 -13.65
CA SER A 79 15.87 3.43 -13.97
C SER A 79 15.88 1.91 -13.78
N GLN A 80 14.85 1.33 -13.17
CA GLN A 80 14.76 -0.09 -12.87
C GLN A 80 13.91 -0.82 -13.92
N PRO A 81 14.21 -2.07 -14.24
CA PRO A 81 13.35 -2.87 -15.12
C PRO A 81 12.06 -3.29 -14.40
N LEU A 82 11.07 -3.69 -15.19
CA LEU A 82 9.86 -4.35 -14.72
C LEU A 82 10.13 -5.84 -14.49
N ALA A 83 9.40 -6.46 -13.55
CA ALA A 83 9.48 -7.90 -13.29
C ALA A 83 8.74 -8.73 -14.35
N PHE A 84 7.75 -8.15 -15.01
CA PHE A 84 6.92 -8.77 -16.06
C PHE A 84 6.24 -7.67 -16.91
N HIS A 85 5.70 -8.06 -18.04
CA HIS A 85 4.96 -7.14 -18.91
C HIS A 85 3.70 -6.63 -18.21
N PRO A 86 3.41 -5.32 -18.27
CA PRO A 86 2.23 -4.74 -17.61
C PRO A 86 0.96 -5.51 -17.93
N GLY A 87 0.19 -5.84 -16.88
CA GLY A 87 -1.05 -6.59 -16.96
C GLY A 87 -0.93 -8.12 -16.88
N ASN A 88 0.27 -8.70 -17.02
CA ASN A 88 0.42 -10.15 -17.07
C ASN A 88 0.30 -10.85 -15.71
N GLU A 89 0.71 -10.16 -14.64
CA GLU A 89 0.71 -10.74 -13.29
C GLU A 89 0.25 -9.71 -12.25
N PHE A 90 -0.22 -10.19 -11.10
CA PHE A 90 -0.37 -9.39 -9.88
C PHE A 90 0.95 -9.45 -9.08
N LYS A 91 1.48 -8.29 -8.71
CA LYS A 91 2.61 -8.16 -7.78
C LYS A 91 2.47 -6.90 -6.95
N TYR A 92 2.30 -7.07 -5.63
CA TYR A 92 2.27 -5.95 -4.70
C TYR A 92 3.53 -5.10 -4.85
N SER A 93 3.39 -3.76 -4.94
CA SER A 93 4.48 -2.93 -5.44
C SER A 93 4.34 -1.47 -5.09
N VAL A 94 5.39 -0.69 -5.36
CA VAL A 94 5.44 0.78 -5.28
C VAL A 94 4.52 1.49 -6.30
N SER A 95 3.60 0.78 -6.92
CA SER A 95 2.59 1.37 -7.83
C SER A 95 1.80 2.51 -7.19
N THR A 96 1.56 2.44 -5.89
CA THR A 96 0.87 3.50 -5.12
C THR A 96 1.69 4.79 -5.04
N ASP A 97 3.03 4.70 -5.03
CA ASP A 97 3.91 5.89 -5.09
C ASP A 97 3.82 6.57 -6.46
N ALA A 98 3.76 5.79 -7.54
CA ALA A 98 3.53 6.32 -8.89
C ALA A 98 2.16 7.01 -8.99
N LEU A 99 1.10 6.43 -8.41
CA LEU A 99 -0.23 7.06 -8.33
C LEU A 99 -0.18 8.38 -7.54
N ALA A 100 0.51 8.41 -6.41
CA ALA A 100 0.68 9.63 -5.62
C ALA A 100 1.36 10.74 -6.42
N HIS A 101 2.41 10.41 -7.17
CA HIS A 101 3.10 11.35 -8.03
C HIS A 101 2.22 11.87 -9.18
N ILE A 102 1.42 11.00 -9.81
CA ILE A 102 0.43 11.39 -10.82
C ILE A 102 -0.56 12.39 -10.23
N LEU A 103 -1.06 12.13 -9.02
CA LEU A 103 -1.98 13.04 -8.34
C LEU A 103 -1.36 14.42 -8.11
N GLU A 104 -0.08 14.51 -7.68
CA GLU A 104 0.62 15.79 -7.56
C GLU A 104 0.76 16.48 -8.92
N LYS A 105 1.12 15.77 -9.99
CA LYS A 105 1.25 16.34 -11.34
C LYS A 105 -0.07 16.86 -11.90
N VAL A 106 -1.15 16.11 -11.75
CA VAL A 106 -2.46 16.46 -12.32
C VAL A 106 -3.11 17.60 -11.55
N THR A 107 -2.94 17.65 -10.23
CA THR A 107 -3.60 18.65 -9.39
C THR A 107 -2.77 19.91 -9.14
N GLY A 108 -1.44 19.83 -9.37
CA GLY A 108 -0.50 20.91 -9.01
C GLY A 108 -0.38 21.11 -7.49
N ARG A 109 -0.83 20.15 -6.68
CA ARG A 109 -0.87 20.19 -5.21
C ARG A 109 -0.03 19.07 -4.64
N THR A 110 0.57 19.29 -3.46
CA THR A 110 1.26 18.20 -2.78
C THR A 110 0.27 17.13 -2.31
N LEU A 111 0.70 15.88 -2.26
CA LEU A 111 -0.12 14.78 -1.76
C LEU A 111 -0.66 15.06 -0.34
N GLN A 112 0.17 15.65 0.54
CA GLN A 112 -0.26 16.07 1.87
C GLN A 112 -1.43 17.06 1.81
N THR A 113 -1.34 18.09 0.98
CA THR A 113 -2.40 19.09 0.83
C THR A 113 -3.66 18.45 0.24
N LEU A 114 -3.50 17.63 -0.79
CA LEU A 114 -4.61 16.95 -1.44
C LEU A 114 -5.36 16.06 -0.46
N LEU A 115 -4.68 15.14 0.23
CA LEU A 115 -5.30 14.24 1.21
C LEU A 115 -5.92 15.00 2.38
N LYS A 116 -5.24 16.04 2.86
CA LYS A 116 -5.76 16.88 3.95
C LYS A 116 -7.11 17.48 3.58
N GLU A 117 -7.22 18.15 2.43
CA GLU A 117 -8.43 18.88 2.04
C GLU A 117 -9.56 17.97 1.55
N THR A 118 -9.22 16.81 0.92
CA THR A 118 -10.23 15.94 0.33
C THR A 118 -10.66 14.78 1.21
N ILE A 119 -9.84 14.41 2.22
CA ILE A 119 -10.09 13.26 3.08
C ILE A 119 -10.01 13.65 4.56
N PHE A 120 -8.85 14.15 5.04
CA PHE A 120 -8.63 14.26 6.48
C PHE A 120 -9.53 15.31 7.14
N GLU A 121 -9.63 16.51 6.57
CA GLU A 121 -10.53 17.55 7.11
C GLU A 121 -12.01 17.18 7.01
N PRO A 122 -12.51 16.70 5.84
CA PRO A 122 -13.91 16.25 5.73
C PRO A 122 -14.29 15.09 6.66
N LEU A 123 -13.34 14.24 7.03
CA LEU A 123 -13.55 13.11 7.93
C LEU A 123 -13.28 13.44 9.40
N GLY A 124 -12.72 14.63 9.70
CA GLY A 124 -12.34 14.98 11.07
C GLY A 124 -11.16 14.18 11.61
N MET A 125 -10.10 14.05 10.79
CA MET A 125 -8.85 13.30 11.10
C MET A 125 -7.69 14.27 11.41
N PRO A 126 -7.68 14.98 12.55
CA PRO A 126 -6.74 16.07 12.83
C PRO A 126 -5.33 15.60 13.19
N ASP A 127 -5.14 14.31 13.43
CA ASP A 127 -3.87 13.70 13.80
C ASP A 127 -3.30 12.81 12.68
N THR A 128 -3.80 12.99 11.44
CA THR A 128 -3.35 12.23 10.27
C THR A 128 -2.56 13.10 9.30
N GLY A 129 -1.37 12.63 8.88
CA GLY A 129 -0.52 13.35 7.93
C GLY A 129 0.87 12.75 7.80
N PHE A 130 1.68 13.29 6.87
CA PHE A 130 3.06 12.83 6.65
C PHE A 130 4.07 13.38 7.67
N SER A 131 3.65 14.29 8.53
CA SER A 131 4.48 14.80 9.63
C SER A 131 3.64 15.00 10.88
N VAL A 132 4.32 14.97 12.03
CA VAL A 132 3.69 15.16 13.34
C VAL A 132 4.14 16.50 13.94
N ALA A 133 3.17 17.32 14.31
CA ALA A 133 3.42 18.61 14.97
C ALA A 133 4.30 18.41 16.22
N LYS A 134 5.28 19.31 16.44
CA LYS A 134 6.26 19.19 17.53
C LYS A 134 5.61 18.92 18.90
N ALA A 135 4.48 19.58 19.19
CA ALA A 135 3.77 19.40 20.45
C ALA A 135 3.13 18.00 20.62
N LYS A 136 2.97 17.24 19.52
CA LYS A 136 2.32 15.91 19.51
C LYS A 136 3.32 14.75 19.34
N ARG A 137 4.61 15.02 19.07
CA ARG A 137 5.62 13.97 18.80
C ARG A 137 5.82 12.99 19.94
N HIS A 138 5.60 13.42 21.19
CA HIS A 138 5.64 12.53 22.35
C HIS A 138 4.58 11.42 22.32
N ARG A 139 3.60 11.50 21.42
CA ARG A 139 2.57 10.47 21.19
C ARG A 139 2.97 9.43 20.14
N ILE A 140 4.08 9.65 19.41
CA ILE A 140 4.54 8.67 18.43
C ILE A 140 4.98 7.41 19.18
N MET A 141 4.37 6.28 18.84
CA MET A 141 4.75 4.98 19.37
C MET A 141 6.11 4.57 18.82
N PRO A 142 7.01 4.03 19.63
CA PRO A 142 8.26 3.47 19.13
C PRO A 142 7.99 2.30 18.17
N MET A 143 8.84 2.15 17.16
CA MET A 143 8.80 1.02 16.24
C MET A 143 9.63 -0.12 16.83
N PHE A 144 9.19 -1.36 16.58
CA PHE A 144 9.85 -2.59 16.98
C PHE A 144 10.05 -3.51 15.77
N GLY A 145 10.84 -4.56 15.94
CA GLY A 145 10.97 -5.63 14.94
C GLY A 145 12.20 -5.51 14.04
N GLU A 146 12.04 -5.76 12.74
CA GLU A 146 13.13 -5.79 11.76
C GLU A 146 13.51 -4.40 11.30
N GLN A 147 14.77 -4.02 11.55
CA GLN A 147 15.30 -2.73 11.12
C GLN A 147 15.67 -2.69 9.64
N ASP A 148 16.09 -3.83 9.08
CA ASP A 148 16.39 -3.95 7.65
C ASP A 148 15.09 -4.16 6.87
N PHE A 149 14.59 -3.11 6.24
CA PHE A 149 13.33 -3.12 5.52
C PHE A 149 13.28 -4.18 4.42
N SER A 150 14.42 -4.55 3.83
CA SER A 150 14.48 -5.63 2.83
C SER A 150 14.16 -7.02 3.40
N LYS A 151 14.21 -7.17 4.72
CA LYS A 151 14.04 -8.45 5.44
C LYS A 151 12.70 -8.59 6.18
N ILE A 152 11.83 -7.60 6.14
CA ILE A 152 10.56 -7.62 6.89
C ILE A 152 9.63 -8.81 6.56
N MET A 153 9.78 -9.40 5.37
CA MET A 153 9.04 -10.60 4.96
C MET A 153 9.80 -11.91 5.25
N THR A 154 10.97 -11.85 5.87
CA THR A 154 11.72 -13.05 6.26
C THR A 154 11.09 -13.66 7.51
N PRO A 155 10.62 -14.93 7.46
CA PRO A 155 10.00 -15.58 8.61
C PRO A 155 10.97 -15.64 9.81
N ARG A 156 10.49 -15.26 10.98
CA ARG A 156 11.23 -15.37 12.24
C ARG A 156 10.43 -16.20 13.23
N PRO A 157 11.10 -17.11 14.00
CA PRO A 157 10.44 -17.79 15.11
C PRO A 157 9.90 -16.77 16.12
N ALA A 158 8.70 -17.00 16.66
CA ALA A 158 8.09 -16.10 17.65
C ALA A 158 8.99 -15.83 18.87
N ALA A 159 9.78 -16.83 19.29
CA ALA A 159 10.76 -16.71 20.38
C ALA A 159 11.92 -15.75 20.08
N GLN A 160 12.13 -15.32 18.83
CA GLN A 160 13.16 -14.38 18.42
C GLN A 160 12.61 -12.99 18.12
N GLN A 161 11.33 -12.74 18.38
CA GLN A 161 10.72 -11.43 18.22
C GLN A 161 11.03 -10.58 19.46
N GLU A 162 12.16 -9.89 19.41
CA GLU A 162 12.56 -8.99 20.48
C GLU A 162 11.71 -7.71 20.48
N LEU A 163 11.38 -7.23 21.68
CA LEU A 163 10.64 -5.97 21.88
C LEU A 163 11.63 -4.82 22.19
N ASN A 164 12.73 -4.75 21.45
CA ASN A 164 13.64 -3.61 21.51
C ASN A 164 13.20 -2.57 20.47
N PRO A 165 13.08 -1.28 20.82
CA PRO A 165 12.81 -0.23 19.86
C PRO A 165 13.89 -0.17 18.80
N ILE A 166 13.49 0.07 17.54
CA ILE A 166 14.37 0.28 16.41
C ILE A 166 14.23 1.73 15.90
N GLU A 167 15.34 2.26 15.36
CA GLU A 167 15.35 3.60 14.77
C GLU A 167 14.79 3.57 13.35
N VAL A 168 13.78 4.39 13.10
CA VAL A 168 13.11 4.44 11.79
C VAL A 168 13.02 5.86 11.21
N ASP A 169 13.62 6.86 11.84
CA ASP A 169 13.55 8.26 11.41
C ASP A 169 14.15 8.48 10.01
N GLU A 170 15.11 7.64 9.60
CA GLU A 170 15.64 7.66 8.23
C GLU A 170 14.64 7.19 7.18
N MET A 171 13.75 6.26 7.53
CA MET A 171 12.71 5.72 6.64
C MET A 171 11.40 6.51 6.74
N TYR A 172 11.05 6.95 7.93
CA TYR A 172 9.77 7.58 8.27
C TYR A 172 10.00 8.88 9.06
N PRO A 173 10.54 9.95 8.42
CA PRO A 173 10.86 11.18 9.13
C PRO A 173 9.59 11.88 9.63
N SER A 174 9.39 11.84 10.95
CA SER A 174 8.20 12.45 11.59
C SER A 174 8.17 13.98 11.54
N ASN A 175 9.27 14.61 11.20
CA ASN A 175 9.46 16.05 11.21
C ASN A 175 9.63 16.68 9.82
N ASP A 176 9.65 15.88 8.77
CA ASP A 176 9.81 16.35 7.40
C ASP A 176 8.47 16.35 6.64
N ALA A 177 7.92 17.54 6.43
CA ALA A 177 6.70 17.73 5.64
C ALA A 177 6.90 17.48 4.14
N ASN A 178 8.14 17.33 3.66
CA ASN A 178 8.43 17.02 2.27
C ASN A 178 8.46 15.51 1.99
N PHE A 179 8.61 14.70 3.03
CA PHE A 179 8.49 13.26 2.89
C PHE A 179 7.03 12.88 2.60
N ARG A 180 6.79 12.38 1.41
CA ARG A 180 5.46 11.92 0.97
C ARG A 180 5.61 10.68 0.13
N ARG A 181 4.79 9.66 0.41
CA ARG A 181 4.73 8.39 -0.32
C ARG A 181 3.27 7.97 -0.48
N GLY A 182 2.98 7.28 -1.57
CA GLY A 182 1.65 6.70 -1.79
C GLY A 182 1.46 5.39 -1.04
N GLY A 183 2.54 4.67 -0.77
CA GLY A 183 2.50 3.35 -0.14
C GLY A 183 2.77 3.34 1.37
N HIS A 184 3.30 4.41 1.97
CA HIS A 184 3.67 4.48 3.39
C HIS A 184 3.92 5.91 3.87
N GLY A 185 4.30 6.07 5.16
CA GLY A 185 4.76 7.33 5.72
C GLY A 185 3.70 8.18 6.40
N LEU A 186 2.43 7.87 6.30
CA LEU A 186 1.39 8.56 7.07
C LEU A 186 1.44 8.16 8.54
N PHE A 187 1.43 9.16 9.40
CA PHE A 187 1.11 9.02 10.82
C PHE A 187 -0.39 9.18 11.02
N SER A 188 -0.97 8.42 11.93
CA SER A 188 -2.40 8.51 12.25
C SER A 188 -2.66 8.05 13.68
N THR A 189 -3.91 8.14 14.11
CA THR A 189 -4.40 7.56 15.36
C THR A 189 -5.51 6.56 15.09
N LEU A 190 -5.81 5.71 16.07
CA LEU A 190 -6.93 4.76 15.96
C LEU A 190 -8.24 5.49 15.68
N SER A 191 -8.48 6.59 16.38
CA SER A 191 -9.70 7.40 16.20
C SER A 191 -9.83 7.93 14.78
N ASP A 192 -8.75 8.53 14.23
CA ASP A 192 -8.76 9.07 12.88
C ASP A 192 -8.94 7.96 11.84
N TYR A 193 -8.22 6.84 12.00
CA TYR A 193 -8.28 5.75 11.03
C TYR A 193 -9.65 5.04 11.03
N CYS A 194 -10.34 4.98 12.18
CA CYS A 194 -11.72 4.51 12.24
C CYS A 194 -12.67 5.40 11.42
N GLN A 195 -12.50 6.73 11.42
CA GLN A 195 -13.29 7.63 10.55
C GLN A 195 -13.09 7.31 9.07
N PHE A 196 -11.84 6.99 8.67
CA PHE A 196 -11.52 6.57 7.32
C PHE A 196 -12.15 5.22 6.97
N ALA A 197 -12.06 4.22 7.86
CA ALA A 197 -12.68 2.91 7.65
C ALA A 197 -14.22 3.00 7.56
N GLU A 198 -14.85 3.79 8.41
CA GLU A 198 -16.30 4.07 8.35
C GLU A 198 -16.69 4.75 7.01
N MET A 199 -15.90 5.71 6.53
CA MET A 199 -16.12 6.33 5.23
C MET A 199 -16.04 5.29 4.10
N LEU A 200 -15.10 4.35 4.16
CA LEU A 200 -15.01 3.29 3.15
C LEU A 200 -16.22 2.35 3.16
N LEU A 201 -16.95 2.21 4.26
CA LEU A 201 -18.17 1.40 4.31
C LEU A 201 -19.31 1.96 3.45
N SER A 202 -19.42 3.28 3.37
CA SER A 202 -20.56 3.97 2.74
C SER A 202 -20.20 4.92 1.59
N GLY A 203 -18.92 5.29 1.47
CA GLY A 203 -18.46 6.38 0.59
C GLY A 203 -18.68 7.78 1.16
N ALA A 204 -19.20 7.89 2.41
CA ALA A 204 -19.51 9.16 3.06
C ALA A 204 -18.92 9.25 4.47
N SER A 205 -18.70 10.47 4.97
CA SER A 205 -18.35 10.71 6.36
C SER A 205 -19.52 10.34 7.28
N ARG A 206 -19.25 10.15 8.57
CA ARG A 206 -20.27 9.91 9.60
C ARG A 206 -21.33 11.02 9.69
N HIS A 207 -21.04 12.21 9.15
CA HIS A 207 -21.97 13.34 9.10
C HIS A 207 -22.71 13.44 7.75
N GLY A 208 -22.59 12.42 6.89
CA GLY A 208 -23.30 12.34 5.60
C GLY A 208 -22.65 13.12 4.47
N GLN A 209 -21.46 13.69 4.66
CA GLN A 209 -20.72 14.32 3.56
C GLN A 209 -20.17 13.22 2.62
N VAL A 210 -20.58 13.26 1.35
CA VAL A 210 -20.09 12.31 0.34
C VAL A 210 -18.64 12.63 0.01
N ILE A 211 -17.77 11.64 0.20
CA ILE A 211 -16.34 11.68 -0.13
C ILE A 211 -16.08 10.98 -1.45
N ILE A 212 -16.69 9.80 -1.62
CA ILE A 212 -16.59 8.98 -2.84
C ILE A 212 -18.01 8.79 -3.38
N SER A 213 -18.23 9.11 -4.66
CA SER A 213 -19.54 8.88 -5.26
C SER A 213 -19.91 7.39 -5.22
N ARG A 214 -21.20 7.07 -5.08
CA ARG A 214 -21.67 5.68 -5.02
C ARG A 214 -21.13 4.83 -6.17
N LYS A 215 -21.15 5.34 -7.40
CA LYS A 215 -20.66 4.60 -8.58
C LYS A 215 -19.15 4.39 -8.57
N THR A 216 -18.37 5.36 -8.09
CA THR A 216 -16.92 5.22 -7.90
C THR A 216 -16.63 4.19 -6.81
N HIS A 217 -17.35 4.23 -5.70
CA HIS A 217 -17.22 3.28 -4.61
C HIS A 217 -17.53 1.84 -5.07
N GLU A 218 -18.65 1.63 -5.74
CA GLU A 218 -19.02 0.34 -6.35
C GLU A 218 -17.90 -0.16 -7.30
N MET A 219 -17.34 0.73 -8.13
CA MET A 219 -16.28 0.38 -9.07
C MET A 219 -14.96 0.01 -8.37
N MET A 220 -14.62 0.66 -7.27
CA MET A 220 -13.42 0.36 -6.47
C MET A 220 -13.47 -1.05 -5.88
N LEU A 221 -14.65 -1.52 -5.51
CA LEU A 221 -14.89 -2.79 -4.85
C LEU A 221 -15.18 -3.96 -5.81
N GLN A 222 -14.92 -3.79 -7.10
CA GLN A 222 -15.00 -4.89 -8.07
C GLN A 222 -13.65 -5.54 -8.25
N ASN A 223 -13.62 -6.88 -8.22
CA ASN A 223 -12.38 -7.60 -8.52
C ASN A 223 -11.88 -7.28 -9.94
N ARG A 224 -10.59 -6.92 -10.05
CA ARG A 224 -9.91 -6.59 -11.31
C ARG A 224 -8.85 -7.63 -11.71
N ILE A 225 -8.66 -8.66 -10.88
CA ILE A 225 -7.68 -9.69 -11.14
C ILE A 225 -8.33 -10.80 -11.95
N PRO A 226 -7.79 -11.14 -13.14
CA PRO A 226 -8.24 -12.28 -13.92
C PRO A 226 -8.14 -13.58 -13.12
N VAL A 227 -9.05 -14.52 -13.38
CA VAL A 227 -9.13 -15.78 -12.60
C VAL A 227 -7.86 -16.61 -12.70
N GLU A 228 -7.16 -16.55 -13.82
CA GLU A 228 -5.87 -17.24 -14.05
C GLU A 228 -4.71 -16.67 -13.25
N GLN A 229 -4.87 -15.49 -12.65
CA GLN A 229 -3.88 -14.84 -11.77
C GLN A 229 -4.22 -15.01 -10.29
N LEU A 230 -5.30 -15.73 -9.96
CA LEU A 230 -5.68 -16.06 -8.59
C LEU A 230 -5.04 -17.39 -8.15
N PRO A 231 -4.75 -17.58 -6.85
CA PRO A 231 -4.84 -16.59 -5.80
C PRO A 231 -3.76 -15.51 -5.91
N ILE A 232 -4.07 -14.26 -5.59
CA ILE A 232 -3.06 -13.21 -5.46
C ILE A 232 -2.05 -13.56 -4.37
N ARG A 233 -0.82 -13.02 -4.48
CA ARG A 233 0.27 -13.34 -3.54
C ARG A 233 0.98 -12.09 -3.04
N ILE A 234 1.36 -12.09 -1.77
CA ILE A 234 2.31 -11.12 -1.21
C ILE A 234 3.61 -11.89 -0.91
N GLY A 235 4.63 -11.63 -1.71
CA GLY A 235 5.82 -12.48 -1.71
C GLY A 235 5.45 -13.93 -2.08
N SER A 236 5.81 -14.88 -1.25
CA SER A 236 5.45 -16.31 -1.40
C SER A 236 4.07 -16.66 -0.81
N LEU A 237 3.48 -15.77 0.01
CA LEU A 237 2.23 -16.03 0.73
C LEU A 237 1.01 -15.87 -0.20
N PRO A 238 0.25 -16.94 -0.50
CA PRO A 238 -1.01 -16.83 -1.20
C PRO A 238 -2.11 -16.27 -0.28
N LEU A 239 -2.95 -15.39 -0.83
CA LEU A 239 -4.15 -14.89 -0.18
C LEU A 239 -5.35 -15.65 -0.75
N ALA A 240 -5.59 -16.86 -0.24
CA ALA A 240 -6.64 -17.74 -0.73
C ALA A 240 -8.03 -17.11 -0.53
N GLY A 241 -8.86 -17.16 -1.55
CA GLY A 241 -10.20 -16.56 -1.56
C GLY A 241 -10.23 -15.05 -1.85
N TYR A 242 -9.07 -14.39 -1.89
CA TYR A 242 -9.01 -12.95 -2.13
C TYR A 242 -8.61 -12.60 -3.57
N GLY A 243 -9.21 -11.51 -4.05
CA GLY A 243 -8.78 -10.75 -5.23
C GLY A 243 -8.40 -9.32 -4.88
N TRP A 244 -8.41 -8.43 -5.88
CA TRP A 244 -8.01 -7.04 -5.74
C TRP A 244 -8.90 -6.11 -6.56
N GLY A 245 -9.37 -5.04 -5.92
CA GLY A 245 -10.11 -3.96 -6.56
C GLY A 245 -9.21 -2.80 -6.97
N LEU A 246 -9.73 -1.59 -6.96
CA LEU A 246 -8.91 -0.40 -7.20
C LEU A 246 -8.28 0.08 -5.88
N GLY A 247 -7.17 -0.55 -5.50
CA GLY A 247 -6.37 -0.19 -4.32
C GLY A 247 -6.74 -0.93 -3.02
N VAL A 248 -7.61 -1.94 -3.06
CA VAL A 248 -8.01 -2.74 -1.88
C VAL A 248 -8.07 -4.22 -2.20
N ARG A 249 -7.74 -5.05 -1.21
CA ARG A 249 -7.99 -6.49 -1.23
C ARG A 249 -9.48 -6.75 -1.02
N LEU A 250 -10.04 -7.74 -1.75
CA LEU A 250 -11.45 -8.11 -1.69
C LEU A 250 -11.62 -9.60 -1.40
N MET A 251 -12.53 -9.98 -0.50
CA MET A 251 -12.93 -11.37 -0.29
C MET A 251 -13.91 -11.79 -1.39
N LEU A 252 -13.49 -12.74 -2.22
CA LEU A 252 -14.25 -13.28 -3.36
C LEU A 252 -14.88 -14.63 -3.03
N ASP A 253 -14.22 -15.46 -2.23
CA ASP A 253 -14.65 -16.82 -1.90
C ASP A 253 -14.28 -17.16 -0.46
N THR A 254 -15.25 -17.04 0.43
CA THR A 254 -15.10 -17.36 1.86
C THR A 254 -14.81 -18.83 2.13
N GLY A 255 -15.15 -19.74 1.20
CA GLY A 255 -14.84 -21.15 1.30
C GLY A 255 -13.34 -21.47 1.22
N GLN A 256 -12.53 -20.54 0.70
CA GLN A 256 -11.07 -20.65 0.67
C GLN A 256 -10.38 -19.86 1.78
N ALA A 257 -11.13 -19.06 2.56
CA ALA A 257 -10.56 -18.24 3.62
C ALA A 257 -10.00 -19.10 4.76
N MET A 258 -8.87 -18.65 5.33
CA MET A 258 -8.24 -19.30 6.48
C MET A 258 -8.69 -18.70 7.83
N SER A 259 -9.53 -17.66 7.80
CA SER A 259 -10.05 -16.97 9.00
C SER A 259 -11.51 -16.59 8.79
N LEU A 260 -12.20 -16.24 9.86
CA LEU A 260 -13.58 -15.72 9.77
C LEU A 260 -13.59 -14.41 8.98
N THR A 261 -14.42 -14.39 7.94
CA THR A 261 -14.54 -13.26 7.02
C THR A 261 -15.88 -13.31 6.29
N GLY A 262 -16.37 -12.15 5.82
CA GLY A 262 -17.60 -12.04 5.03
C GLY A 262 -17.35 -11.94 3.53
N GLN A 263 -18.30 -12.40 2.74
CA GLN A 263 -18.30 -12.20 1.29
C GLN A 263 -18.28 -10.70 0.97
N GLY A 264 -17.35 -10.26 0.13
CA GLY A 264 -17.21 -8.84 -0.21
C GLY A 264 -16.51 -7.98 0.86
N GLU A 265 -16.02 -8.59 1.96
CA GLU A 265 -15.13 -7.91 2.89
C GLU A 265 -13.92 -7.35 2.12
N PHE A 266 -13.51 -6.14 2.45
CA PHE A 266 -12.34 -5.53 1.85
C PHE A 266 -11.48 -4.79 2.89
N GLY A 267 -10.25 -4.49 2.53
CA GLY A 267 -9.31 -3.82 3.41
C GLY A 267 -7.86 -4.05 3.00
N TRP A 268 -6.94 -3.74 3.90
CA TRP A 268 -5.52 -3.99 3.69
C TRP A 268 -4.76 -4.11 5.01
N ALA A 269 -3.48 -4.48 4.90
CA ALA A 269 -2.55 -4.61 6.01
C ALA A 269 -1.31 -3.74 5.77
N GLY A 270 -0.61 -3.37 6.83
CA GLY A 270 0.63 -2.61 6.79
C GLY A 270 1.84 -3.42 7.27
N ALA A 271 3.05 -2.98 6.85
CA ALA A 271 4.32 -3.61 7.21
C ALA A 271 4.57 -3.63 8.74
N ALA A 272 4.06 -2.65 9.46
CA ALA A 272 4.13 -2.58 10.92
C ALA A 272 3.04 -3.42 11.63
N SER A 273 2.47 -4.42 10.95
CA SER A 273 1.41 -5.31 11.45
C SER A 273 0.10 -4.57 11.76
N THR A 274 -0.10 -3.44 11.11
CA THR A 274 -1.39 -2.74 11.11
C THR A 274 -2.36 -3.44 10.17
N ASN A 275 -3.64 -3.42 10.50
CA ASN A 275 -4.69 -3.99 9.66
C ASN A 275 -5.96 -3.16 9.76
N PHE A 276 -6.70 -3.10 8.66
CA PHE A 276 -8.09 -2.71 8.69
C PHE A 276 -8.91 -3.58 7.75
N TRP A 277 -10.17 -3.75 8.07
CA TRP A 277 -11.17 -4.39 7.21
C TRP A 277 -12.50 -3.69 7.32
N VAL A 278 -13.27 -3.79 6.26
CA VAL A 278 -14.64 -3.28 6.14
C VAL A 278 -15.49 -4.42 5.64
N ASP A 279 -16.50 -4.78 6.42
CA ASP A 279 -17.49 -5.79 6.04
C ASP A 279 -18.84 -5.09 5.76
N PRO A 280 -19.22 -4.95 4.48
CA PRO A 280 -20.44 -4.25 4.12
C PRO A 280 -21.70 -5.07 4.44
N ILE A 281 -21.62 -6.41 4.57
CA ILE A 281 -22.76 -7.26 4.91
C ILE A 281 -23.08 -7.15 6.39
N GLU A 282 -22.04 -7.25 7.24
CA GLU A 282 -22.19 -7.11 8.69
C GLU A 282 -22.26 -5.64 9.13
N ASN A 283 -22.12 -4.70 8.20
CA ASN A 283 -22.07 -3.25 8.48
C ASN A 283 -21.03 -2.93 9.55
N MET A 284 -19.84 -3.48 9.44
CA MET A 284 -18.80 -3.47 10.44
C MET A 284 -17.47 -3.02 9.86
N THR A 285 -16.70 -2.32 10.67
CA THR A 285 -15.29 -2.02 10.39
C THR A 285 -14.42 -2.47 11.54
N GLY A 286 -13.21 -2.95 11.22
CA GLY A 286 -12.21 -3.27 12.24
C GLY A 286 -10.88 -2.62 11.90
N VAL A 287 -10.19 -2.13 12.92
CA VAL A 287 -8.87 -1.49 12.81
C VAL A 287 -7.96 -2.00 13.91
N ILE A 288 -6.77 -2.44 13.53
CA ILE A 288 -5.69 -2.84 14.44
C ILE A 288 -4.48 -1.97 14.12
N LEU A 289 -3.97 -1.24 15.09
CA LEU A 289 -2.73 -0.47 14.95
C LEU A 289 -1.66 -1.05 15.88
N THR A 290 -0.58 -1.49 15.30
CA THR A 290 0.64 -1.92 15.98
C THR A 290 1.85 -1.21 15.36
N GLN A 291 3.02 -1.32 16.00
CA GLN A 291 4.27 -0.75 15.52
C GLN A 291 5.37 -1.82 15.57
N TYR A 292 5.17 -2.91 14.81
CA TYR A 292 6.10 -4.03 14.74
C TYR A 292 6.36 -4.46 13.30
N LEU A 293 7.54 -4.13 12.76
CA LEU A 293 7.96 -4.51 11.42
C LEU A 293 8.31 -6.02 11.38
N GLY A 294 7.73 -6.72 10.42
CA GLY A 294 8.02 -8.15 10.18
C GLY A 294 7.46 -9.10 11.24
N SER A 295 6.35 -8.75 11.89
CA SER A 295 5.66 -9.67 12.82
C SER A 295 5.11 -10.90 12.08
N THR A 296 5.26 -12.07 12.72
CA THR A 296 4.63 -13.33 12.31
C THR A 296 3.43 -13.70 13.19
N LEU A 297 3.02 -12.81 14.11
CA LEU A 297 1.88 -13.07 14.99
C LEU A 297 0.58 -12.93 14.18
N PRO A 298 -0.37 -13.88 14.31
CA PRO A 298 -1.63 -13.88 13.58
C PRO A 298 -2.66 -12.93 14.21
N LEU A 299 -2.31 -11.65 14.40
CA LEU A 299 -3.13 -10.71 15.15
C LEU A 299 -4.52 -10.52 14.57
N ILE A 300 -4.62 -10.40 13.24
CA ILE A 300 -5.90 -10.19 12.58
C ILE A 300 -6.82 -11.42 12.73
N ASP A 301 -6.26 -12.62 12.55
CA ASP A 301 -7.04 -13.86 12.66
C ASP A 301 -7.52 -14.07 14.11
N THR A 302 -6.65 -13.78 15.08
CA THR A 302 -7.01 -13.84 16.50
C THR A 302 -8.13 -12.86 16.84
N MET A 303 -8.08 -11.64 16.35
CA MET A 303 -9.12 -10.63 16.63
C MET A 303 -10.45 -10.94 15.94
N ARG A 304 -10.43 -11.58 14.77
CA ARG A 304 -11.66 -11.97 14.06
C ARG A 304 -12.35 -13.18 14.68
N THR A 305 -11.61 -13.99 15.44
CA THR A 305 -12.15 -15.19 16.10
C THR A 305 -12.51 -14.97 17.56
N ALA A 306 -12.18 -13.82 18.14
CA ALA A 306 -12.52 -13.44 19.51
C ALA A 306 -13.90 -12.81 19.59
#